data_9760411a47ea340a56428a903e4557e2
#
_entry.id   9760411a47ea340a56428a903e4557e2
#
_cell.length_a   1.000
_cell.length_b   1.000
_cell.length_c   1.000
_cell.angle_alpha   90.00
_cell.angle_beta   90.00
_cell.angle_gamma   90.00
#
_symmetry.space_group_name_H-M   'P 1'
#
loop_
_entity.id
_entity.type
_entity.pdbx_description
1 polymer ?
#
loop_
_entity_poly.entity_id
_entity_poly.type
_entity_poly.pdbx_seq_one_letter_code
_entity_poly.pdbx_strand_id
1 'polypeptide(L)'
;MGAKKSYLWLRKGKSLALLMDQKLNEGLSIDFLGKPANTASFIAEIAIRMNLDIVPIKFSRDVNNCNIITFYKKINMPKNNLSKNKKISFILKQVNDIMSKWIKDQPENWLWIHRRWQKDLYL
;
A
#
# COMPACT_ATOMS: atom_id res chain seq x y z
N MET A 1 -5.48 -3.42 -18.57
CA MET A 1 -6.44 -2.31 -18.83
C MET A 1 -6.52 -1.27 -17.69
N GLY A 2 -6.37 -1.64 -16.44
CA GLY A 2 -6.49 -0.75 -15.28
C GLY A 2 -5.42 0.36 -15.22
N ALA A 3 -4.13 0.03 -15.34
CA ALA A 3 -3.03 0.98 -15.18
C ALA A 3 -3.09 2.19 -16.13
N LYS A 4 -3.44 1.97 -17.42
CA LYS A 4 -3.58 3.06 -18.40
C LYS A 4 -4.72 4.01 -18.05
N LYS A 5 -5.87 3.46 -17.63
CA LYS A 5 -7.02 4.28 -17.18
C LYS A 5 -6.67 5.08 -15.93
N SER A 6 -6.02 4.47 -14.94
CA SER A 6 -5.57 5.14 -13.72
C SER A 6 -4.61 6.31 -14.02
N TYR A 7 -3.65 6.09 -14.93
CA TYR A 7 -2.73 7.15 -15.36
C TYR A 7 -3.46 8.34 -16.00
N LEU A 8 -4.39 8.08 -16.94
CA LEU A 8 -5.18 9.13 -17.58
C LEU A 8 -6.08 9.88 -16.59
N TRP A 9 -6.61 9.18 -15.59
CA TRP A 9 -7.43 9.75 -14.54
C TRP A 9 -6.62 10.71 -13.66
N LEU A 10 -5.45 10.29 -13.23
CA LEU A 10 -4.52 11.11 -12.44
C LEU A 10 -4.02 12.34 -13.21
N ARG A 11 -3.75 12.20 -14.53
CA ARG A 11 -3.40 13.36 -15.38
C ARG A 11 -4.47 14.43 -15.46
N LYS A 12 -5.72 14.08 -15.22
CA LYS A 12 -6.85 15.03 -15.13
C LYS A 12 -6.99 15.67 -13.74
N GLY A 13 -5.99 15.54 -12.87
CA GLY A 13 -6.02 16.07 -11.50
C GLY A 13 -6.96 15.33 -10.56
N LYS A 14 -7.36 14.10 -10.89
CA LYS A 14 -8.21 13.26 -10.05
C LYS A 14 -7.38 12.42 -9.09
N SER A 15 -8.00 11.95 -8.00
CA SER A 15 -7.38 11.05 -7.04
C SER A 15 -7.66 9.58 -7.38
N LEU A 16 -6.78 8.69 -6.94
CA LEU A 16 -6.91 7.25 -7.09
C LEU A 16 -6.78 6.59 -5.72
N ALA A 17 -7.74 5.75 -5.35
CA ALA A 17 -7.65 4.91 -4.15
C ALA A 17 -7.25 3.48 -4.54
N LEU A 18 -6.34 2.87 -3.78
CA LEU A 18 -5.82 1.52 -4.00
C LEU A 18 -5.83 0.73 -2.69
N LEU A 19 -6.20 -0.55 -2.78
CA LEU A 19 -6.04 -1.52 -1.70
C LEU A 19 -4.65 -2.14 -1.82
N MET A 20 -3.85 -2.08 -0.73
CA MET A 20 -2.44 -2.47 -0.76
C MET A 20 -2.13 -3.77 0.00
N ASP A 21 -3.11 -4.35 0.66
CA ASP A 21 -2.98 -5.59 1.45
C ASP A 21 -3.06 -6.87 0.60
N GLN A 22 -3.40 -6.77 -0.68
CA GLN A 22 -3.54 -7.90 -1.57
C GLN A 22 -2.18 -8.42 -2.09
N LYS A 23 -2.10 -9.74 -2.30
CA LYS A 23 -0.94 -10.37 -2.91
C LYS A 23 -0.91 -10.09 -4.42
N LEU A 24 0.27 -9.76 -4.93
CA LEU A 24 0.58 -9.79 -6.36
C LEU A 24 1.75 -10.75 -6.60
N ASN A 25 1.56 -11.79 -7.42
CA ASN A 25 2.59 -12.81 -7.65
C ASN A 25 3.90 -12.22 -8.20
N GLU A 26 3.80 -11.23 -9.08
CA GLU A 26 4.94 -10.52 -9.71
C GLU A 26 5.37 -9.27 -8.93
N GLY A 27 4.91 -9.11 -7.68
CA GLY A 27 5.25 -7.97 -6.83
C GLY A 27 6.67 -8.03 -6.29
N LEU A 28 7.15 -6.90 -5.79
CA LEU A 28 8.42 -6.84 -5.07
C LEU A 28 8.28 -7.47 -3.67
N SER A 29 9.29 -8.24 -3.27
CA SER A 29 9.36 -8.82 -1.93
C SER A 29 9.70 -7.70 -0.93
N ILE A 30 8.71 -7.31 -0.14
CA ILE A 30 8.81 -6.27 0.89
C ILE A 30 8.27 -6.85 2.19
N ASP A 31 8.90 -6.52 3.30
CA ASP A 31 8.45 -7.01 4.61
C ASP A 31 7.00 -6.55 4.92
N PHE A 32 6.20 -7.48 5.43
CA PHE A 32 4.82 -7.24 5.84
C PHE A 32 4.51 -8.15 7.05
N LEU A 33 4.20 -7.55 8.20
CA LEU A 33 3.99 -8.25 9.47
C LEU A 33 5.20 -9.13 9.89
N GLY A 34 6.42 -8.69 9.56
CA GLY A 34 7.65 -9.39 9.90
C GLY A 34 8.04 -10.54 8.97
N LYS A 35 7.37 -10.69 7.82
CA LYS A 35 7.68 -11.72 6.81
C LYS A 35 7.71 -11.11 5.40
N PRO A 36 8.58 -11.58 4.50
CA PRO A 36 8.65 -11.09 3.14
C PRO A 36 7.35 -11.42 2.38
N ALA A 37 6.75 -10.41 1.77
CA ALA A 37 5.51 -10.54 1.03
C ALA A 37 5.57 -9.80 -0.31
N ASN A 38 5.13 -10.46 -1.39
CA ASN A 38 5.07 -9.84 -2.71
C ASN A 38 4.06 -8.70 -2.71
N THR A 39 4.54 -7.50 -2.92
CA THR A 39 3.77 -6.24 -2.86
C THR A 39 3.75 -5.56 -4.22
N ALA A 40 2.57 -5.13 -4.67
CA ALA A 40 2.40 -4.44 -5.95
C ALA A 40 3.18 -3.12 -5.98
N SER A 41 4.01 -2.92 -7.02
CA SER A 41 4.85 -1.72 -7.17
C SER A 41 4.12 -0.52 -7.77
N PHE A 42 2.94 -0.73 -8.35
CA PHE A 42 2.22 0.27 -9.14
C PHE A 42 2.03 1.61 -8.41
N ILE A 43 1.64 1.60 -7.13
CA ILE A 43 1.44 2.85 -6.37
C ILE A 43 2.74 3.66 -6.26
N ALA A 44 3.87 2.99 -6.00
CA ALA A 44 5.16 3.64 -5.87
C ALA A 44 5.66 4.16 -7.22
N GLU A 45 5.52 3.36 -8.28
CA GLU A 45 5.95 3.74 -9.63
C GLU A 45 5.19 4.96 -10.15
N ILE A 46 3.86 4.97 -9.98
CA ILE A 46 3.04 6.09 -10.47
C ILE A 46 3.25 7.35 -9.65
N ALA A 47 3.41 7.23 -8.33
CA ALA A 47 3.70 8.36 -7.46
C ALA A 47 5.04 9.01 -7.79
N ILE A 48 6.11 8.21 -8.01
CA ILE A 48 7.42 8.72 -8.43
C ILE A 48 7.34 9.39 -9.81
N ARG A 49 6.68 8.73 -10.78
CA ARG A 49 6.60 9.21 -12.16
C ARG A 49 5.85 10.51 -12.31
N MET A 50 4.80 10.70 -11.52
CA MET A 50 3.89 11.85 -11.62
C MET A 50 4.09 12.86 -10.47
N ASN A 51 5.07 12.63 -9.59
CA ASN A 51 5.32 13.44 -8.40
C ASN A 51 4.05 13.64 -7.54
N LEU A 52 3.39 12.51 -7.20
CA LEU A 52 2.14 12.50 -6.44
C LEU A 52 2.40 12.17 -4.97
N ASP A 53 1.60 12.78 -4.11
CA ASP A 53 1.54 12.40 -2.70
C ASP A 53 0.76 11.08 -2.51
N ILE A 54 1.19 10.27 -1.56
CA ILE A 54 0.47 9.08 -1.12
C ILE A 54 -0.04 9.34 0.30
N VAL A 55 -1.35 9.28 0.47
CA VAL A 55 -2.03 9.51 1.75
C VAL A 55 -2.64 8.19 2.23
N PRO A 56 -2.17 7.63 3.37
CA PRO A 56 -2.81 6.45 3.96
C PRO A 56 -4.20 6.78 4.47
N ILE A 57 -5.16 5.88 4.20
CA ILE A 57 -6.56 6.02 4.64
C ILE A 57 -6.95 4.75 5.37
N LYS A 58 -7.41 4.86 6.60
CA LYS A 58 -7.92 3.74 7.42
C LYS A 58 -9.43 3.82 7.52
N PHE A 59 -10.08 2.70 7.27
CA PHE A 59 -11.50 2.49 7.57
C PHE A 59 -11.60 1.74 8.90
N SER A 60 -12.46 2.21 9.77
CA SER A 60 -12.75 1.56 11.06
C SER A 60 -14.22 1.77 11.42
N ARG A 61 -14.66 1.11 12.50
CA ARG A 61 -15.97 1.34 13.09
C ARG A 61 -15.80 1.78 14.54
N ASP A 62 -16.67 2.67 14.98
CA ASP A 62 -16.75 3.05 16.39
C ASP A 62 -17.60 2.06 17.21
N VAL A 63 -17.73 2.34 18.51
CA VAL A 63 -18.52 1.53 19.45
C VAL A 63 -20.02 1.49 19.11
N ASN A 64 -20.51 2.45 18.34
CA ASN A 64 -21.88 2.54 17.86
C ASN A 64 -22.05 1.92 16.46
N ASN A 65 -21.04 1.20 15.97
CA ASN A 65 -21.00 0.60 14.63
C ASN A 65 -21.05 1.62 13.47
N CYS A 66 -20.72 2.89 13.72
CA CYS A 66 -20.59 3.91 12.70
C CYS A 66 -19.26 3.78 11.95
N ASN A 67 -19.30 3.92 10.62
CA ASN A 67 -18.09 3.89 9.81
C ASN A 67 -17.26 5.17 9.99
N ILE A 68 -15.98 5.02 10.29
CA ILE A 68 -15.01 6.11 10.43
C ILE A 68 -13.98 5.99 9.29
N ILE A 69 -13.73 7.09 8.60
CA ILE A 69 -12.66 7.20 7.59
C ILE A 69 -11.62 8.17 8.15
N THR A 70 -10.41 7.67 8.38
CA THR A 70 -9.30 8.47 8.90
C THR A 70 -8.26 8.67 7.81
N PHE A 71 -7.98 9.94 7.48
CA PHE A 71 -6.88 10.34 6.59
C PHE A 71 -5.64 10.64 7.44
N TYR A 72 -4.55 9.98 7.12
CA TYR A 72 -3.29 10.18 7.82
C TYR A 72 -2.39 11.18 7.07
N LYS A 73 -1.31 11.59 7.71
CA LYS A 73 -0.26 12.37 7.06
C LYS A 73 0.30 11.60 5.87
N LYS A 74 0.54 12.30 4.76
CA LYS A 74 1.19 11.71 3.58
C LYS A 74 2.53 11.07 3.96
N ILE A 75 2.87 9.98 3.29
CA ILE A 75 4.15 9.29 3.50
C ILE A 75 5.31 10.13 2.96
N ASN A 76 6.52 9.83 3.44
CA ASN A 76 7.72 10.51 2.98
C ASN A 76 8.10 10.02 1.57
N MET A 77 8.41 10.96 0.68
CA MET A 77 8.93 10.62 -0.63
C MET A 77 10.45 10.38 -0.57
N PRO A 78 10.97 9.45 -1.38
CA PRO A 78 12.39 9.12 -1.39
C PRO A 78 13.24 10.27 -1.94
N LYS A 79 14.50 10.35 -1.49
CA LYS A 79 15.47 11.33 -2.01
C LYS A 79 15.74 11.11 -3.49
N ASN A 80 16.00 12.20 -4.23
CA ASN A 80 16.20 12.15 -5.68
C ASN A 80 17.44 11.36 -6.14
N ASN A 81 18.48 11.28 -5.30
CA ASN A 81 19.72 10.58 -5.60
C ASN A 81 19.65 9.04 -5.52
N LEU A 82 18.51 8.48 -5.11
CA LEU A 82 18.33 7.03 -5.06
C LEU A 82 18.00 6.45 -6.43
N SER A 83 18.46 5.22 -6.71
CA SER A 83 18.05 4.46 -7.89
C SER A 83 16.54 4.19 -7.88
N LYS A 84 15.94 3.96 -9.05
CA LYS A 84 14.50 3.70 -9.20
C LYS A 84 14.01 2.59 -8.26
N ASN A 85 14.71 1.46 -8.22
CA ASN A 85 14.32 0.32 -7.37
C ASN A 85 14.37 0.66 -5.88
N LYS A 86 15.40 1.40 -5.44
CA LYS A 86 15.50 1.86 -4.05
C LYS A 86 14.37 2.83 -3.68
N LYS A 87 13.98 3.72 -4.60
CA LYS A 87 12.83 4.62 -4.39
C LYS A 87 11.52 3.85 -4.24
N ILE A 88 11.28 2.86 -5.10
CA ILE A 88 10.08 2.02 -5.04
C ILE A 88 10.04 1.25 -3.70
N SER A 89 11.13 0.57 -3.35
CA SER A 89 11.23 -0.18 -2.09
C SER A 89 11.04 0.71 -0.86
N PHE A 90 11.57 1.94 -0.87
CA PHE A 90 11.39 2.91 0.21
C PHE A 90 9.91 3.27 0.44
N ILE A 91 9.16 3.50 -0.63
CA ILE A 91 7.72 3.80 -0.56
C ILE A 91 6.94 2.58 -0.08
N LEU A 92 7.17 1.42 -0.70
CA LEU A 92 6.43 0.19 -0.38
C LEU A 92 6.68 -0.27 1.06
N LYS A 93 7.90 -0.08 1.57
CA LYS A 93 8.20 -0.37 2.97
C LYS A 93 7.33 0.46 3.91
N GLN A 94 7.25 1.78 3.70
CA GLN A 94 6.40 2.65 4.53
C GLN A 94 4.93 2.23 4.47
N VAL A 95 4.42 1.92 3.28
CA VAL A 95 3.03 1.45 3.09
C VAL A 95 2.79 0.16 3.89
N ASN A 96 3.68 -0.82 3.76
CA ASN A 96 3.57 -2.09 4.47
C ASN A 96 3.73 -1.91 6.00
N ASP A 97 4.64 -1.05 6.46
CA ASP A 97 4.84 -0.75 7.89
C ASP A 97 3.57 -0.14 8.50
N ILE A 98 2.93 0.82 7.81
CA ILE A 98 1.67 1.44 8.25
C ILE A 98 0.55 0.40 8.34
N MET A 99 0.36 -0.40 7.30
CA MET A 99 -0.67 -1.46 7.29
C MET A 99 -0.39 -2.51 8.36
N SER A 100 0.86 -2.94 8.52
CA SER A 100 1.26 -3.90 9.55
C SER A 100 0.95 -3.39 10.96
N LYS A 101 1.17 -2.10 11.20
CA LYS A 101 0.79 -1.47 12.47
C LYS A 101 -0.71 -1.51 12.68
N TRP A 102 -1.52 -1.09 11.70
CA TRP A 102 -2.98 -1.08 11.82
C TRP A 102 -3.56 -2.48 12.06
N ILE A 103 -3.00 -3.49 11.38
CA ILE A 103 -3.42 -4.89 11.55
C ILE A 103 -3.04 -5.41 12.93
N LYS A 104 -1.85 -5.10 13.44
CA LYS A 104 -1.44 -5.49 14.81
C LYS A 104 -2.29 -4.82 15.88
N ASP A 105 -2.66 -3.55 15.67
CA ASP A 105 -3.47 -2.78 16.62
C ASP A 105 -4.94 -3.30 16.66
N GLN A 106 -5.48 -3.75 15.53
CA GLN A 106 -6.87 -4.21 15.38
C GLN A 106 -6.96 -5.34 14.35
N PRO A 107 -6.47 -6.56 14.66
CA PRO A 107 -6.40 -7.67 13.70
C PRO A 107 -7.78 -8.15 13.22
N GLU A 108 -8.83 -7.98 14.02
CA GLU A 108 -10.21 -8.32 13.68
C GLU A 108 -10.77 -7.49 12.50
N ASN A 109 -10.18 -6.35 12.19
CA ASN A 109 -10.59 -5.49 11.08
C ASN A 109 -9.92 -5.87 9.75
N TRP A 110 -9.01 -6.84 9.76
CA TRP A 110 -8.32 -7.28 8.54
C TRP A 110 -8.96 -8.54 7.94
N LEU A 111 -9.59 -8.35 6.79
CA LEU A 111 -10.19 -9.45 6.05
C LEU A 111 -9.12 -10.24 5.28
N TRP A 112 -8.54 -11.24 5.90
CA TRP A 112 -7.49 -12.08 5.34
C TRP A 112 -8.07 -13.23 4.51
N ILE A 113 -8.62 -12.93 3.32
CA ILE A 113 -9.21 -13.93 2.42
C ILE A 113 -8.13 -14.62 1.58
N HIS A 114 -7.10 -13.89 1.14
CA HIS A 114 -6.08 -14.39 0.24
C HIS A 114 -4.77 -14.68 0.98
N ARG A 115 -4.02 -15.67 0.50
CA ARG A 115 -2.66 -15.93 1.01
C ARG A 115 -1.77 -14.72 0.67
N ARG A 116 -1.47 -13.90 1.66
CA ARG A 116 -0.66 -12.69 1.50
C ARG A 116 0.81 -13.00 1.25
N TRP A 117 1.31 -14.09 1.83
CA TRP A 117 2.69 -14.56 1.69
C TRP A 117 2.82 -15.72 0.73
N GLN A 118 4.05 -16.19 0.49
CA GLN A 118 4.32 -17.38 -0.32
C GLN A 118 3.85 -18.64 0.44
N LYS A 119 3.57 -19.71 -0.32
CA LYS A 119 2.93 -20.94 0.21
C LYS A 119 3.75 -21.61 1.29
N ASP A 120 5.07 -21.63 1.14
CA ASP A 120 6.05 -22.21 2.07
C ASP A 120 6.05 -21.54 3.46
N LEU A 121 5.53 -20.33 3.59
CA LEU A 121 5.40 -19.64 4.87
C LEU A 121 4.14 -19.99 5.67
N TYR A 122 3.29 -20.87 5.13
CA TYR A 122 2.05 -21.35 5.79
C TYR A 122 2.15 -22.81 6.27
N LEU A 123 3.28 -23.47 6.07
CA LEU A 123 3.51 -24.86 6.45
C LEU A 123 4.16 -24.97 7.84
#